data_0146eae09419d1f74c5efe1764349557
#
_entry.id   0146eae09419d1f74c5efe1764349557
#
_cell.length_a   1.000
_cell.length_b   1.000
_cell.length_c   1.000
_cell.angle_alpha   90.00
_cell.angle_beta   90.00
_cell.angle_gamma   90.00
#
_symmetry.space_group_name_H-M   'P 1'
#
loop_
_entity.id
_entity.type
_entity.pdbx_description
1 polymer ?
#
loop_
_entity_poly.entity_id
_entity_poly.type
_entity_poly.pdbx_seq_one_letter_code
_entity_poly.pdbx_strand_id
1 'polypeptide(L)'
;MAQLLRLKPQPDGVFCYNDPLATGAMDYAIDQGARIPEDVAIIGCGNLHYDDSLRVGLSSIDQHSRRIGEGAARIALGILGSRVPRPPETVILQPELVIRASTRRKAHRRGR
;
A
#
# COMPACT_ATOMS: atom_id res chain seq x y z
N MET A 1 -12.64 -5.86 7.71
CA MET A 1 -12.02 -7.20 7.67
C MET A 1 -12.97 -8.29 8.16
N ALA A 2 -13.67 -8.12 9.29
CA ALA A 2 -14.58 -9.13 9.82
C ALA A 2 -15.62 -9.65 8.82
N GLN A 3 -16.23 -8.77 8.05
CA GLN A 3 -17.22 -9.17 7.03
C GLN A 3 -16.56 -9.95 5.87
N LEU A 4 -15.35 -9.55 5.44
CA LEU A 4 -14.63 -10.21 4.35
C LEU A 4 -14.28 -11.66 4.71
N LEU A 5 -13.84 -11.92 5.94
CA LEU A 5 -13.49 -13.27 6.38
C LEU A 5 -14.71 -14.22 6.52
N ARG A 6 -15.93 -13.67 6.52
CA ARG A 6 -17.19 -14.47 6.58
C ARG A 6 -17.79 -14.78 5.21
N LEU A 7 -17.26 -14.17 4.14
CA LEU A 7 -17.75 -14.42 2.80
C LEU A 7 -17.48 -15.87 2.35
N LYS A 8 -18.34 -16.36 1.46
CA LYS A 8 -18.18 -17.68 0.83
C LYS A 8 -18.34 -17.53 -0.71
N PRO A 9 -17.29 -17.71 -1.49
CA PRO A 9 -15.92 -18.02 -1.06
C PRO A 9 -15.27 -16.85 -0.29
N GLN A 10 -14.39 -17.18 0.67
CA GLN A 10 -13.58 -16.17 1.34
C GLN A 10 -12.57 -15.57 0.36
N PRO A 11 -12.38 -14.24 0.34
CA PRO A 11 -11.35 -13.62 -0.49
C PRO A 11 -9.96 -14.07 -0.03
N ASP A 12 -9.10 -14.37 -0.97
CA ASP A 12 -7.70 -14.76 -0.74
C ASP A 12 -6.72 -13.59 -0.86
N GLY A 13 -7.21 -12.41 -1.22
CA GLY A 13 -6.44 -11.17 -1.28
C GLY A 13 -7.30 -9.95 -0.97
N VAL A 14 -6.72 -8.97 -0.26
CA VAL A 14 -7.36 -7.71 0.12
C VAL A 14 -6.43 -6.56 -0.19
N PHE A 15 -6.89 -5.61 -1.00
CA PHE A 15 -6.27 -4.31 -1.18
C PHE A 15 -6.90 -3.30 -0.23
N CYS A 16 -6.07 -2.65 0.57
CA CYS A 16 -6.51 -1.60 1.49
C CYS A 16 -6.13 -0.22 0.94
N TYR A 17 -7.02 0.74 1.13
CA TYR A 17 -6.86 2.11 0.65
C TYR A 17 -5.53 2.76 1.09
N ASN A 18 -5.07 2.45 2.30
CA ASN A 18 -3.80 2.91 2.83
C ASN A 18 -3.20 1.89 3.82
N ASP A 19 -1.95 2.11 4.24
CA ASP A 19 -1.23 1.22 5.15
C ASP A 19 -1.83 1.17 6.58
N PRO A 20 -2.33 2.27 7.17
CA PRO A 20 -3.02 2.18 8.46
C PRO A 20 -4.25 1.26 8.44
N LEU A 21 -5.05 1.30 7.37
CA LEU A 21 -6.18 0.39 7.19
C LEU A 21 -5.72 -1.05 6.97
N ALA A 22 -4.63 -1.24 6.20
CA ALA A 22 -4.04 -2.56 6.00
C ALA A 22 -3.52 -3.15 7.29
N THR A 23 -2.85 -2.36 8.13
CA THR A 23 -2.37 -2.78 9.46
C THR A 23 -3.51 -3.26 10.34
N GLY A 24 -4.58 -2.47 10.47
CA GLY A 24 -5.76 -2.88 11.24
C GLY A 24 -6.46 -4.12 10.67
N ALA A 25 -6.48 -4.28 9.34
CA ALA A 25 -7.01 -5.48 8.71
C ALA A 25 -6.16 -6.72 9.00
N MET A 26 -4.82 -6.57 8.99
CA MET A 26 -3.87 -7.64 9.33
C MET A 26 -4.00 -8.06 10.79
N ASP A 27 -4.01 -7.11 11.72
CA ASP A 27 -4.16 -7.39 13.14
C ASP A 27 -5.44 -8.17 13.40
N TYR A 28 -6.56 -7.70 12.86
CA TYR A 28 -7.83 -8.42 12.99
C TYR A 28 -7.77 -9.83 12.40
N ALA A 29 -7.20 -10.01 11.20
CA ALA A 29 -7.10 -11.31 10.56
C ALA A 29 -6.26 -12.29 11.40
N ILE A 30 -5.11 -11.82 11.92
CA ILE A 30 -4.22 -12.61 12.77
C ILE A 30 -4.94 -13.01 14.08
N ASP A 31 -5.66 -12.09 14.70
CA ASP A 31 -6.42 -12.36 15.94
C ASP A 31 -7.53 -13.38 15.72
N GLN A 32 -8.07 -13.48 14.50
CA GLN A 32 -9.03 -14.52 14.10
C GLN A 32 -8.36 -15.83 13.66
N GLY A 33 -7.03 -15.94 13.79
CA GLY A 33 -6.27 -17.13 13.43
C GLY A 33 -5.97 -17.29 11.94
N ALA A 34 -6.28 -16.30 11.11
CA ALA A 34 -5.92 -16.34 9.69
C ALA A 34 -4.41 -16.14 9.51
N ARG A 35 -3.82 -16.92 8.60
CA ARG A 35 -2.41 -16.82 8.24
C ARG A 35 -2.26 -15.85 7.07
N ILE A 36 -1.33 -14.91 7.21
CA ILE A 36 -0.97 -13.96 6.17
C ILE A 36 0.41 -14.33 5.66
N PRO A 37 0.59 -14.56 4.37
CA PRO A 37 -0.35 -14.42 3.27
C PRO A 37 -1.09 -15.71 2.85
N GLU A 38 -0.94 -16.81 3.57
CA GLU A 38 -1.39 -18.15 3.13
C GLU A 38 -2.92 -18.21 2.97
N ASP A 39 -3.67 -17.74 3.95
CA ASP A 39 -5.14 -17.75 3.92
C ASP A 39 -5.69 -16.48 3.26
N VAL A 40 -5.06 -15.32 3.51
CA VAL A 40 -5.40 -14.04 2.89
C VAL A 40 -4.15 -13.18 2.72
N ALA A 41 -3.88 -12.73 1.52
CA ALA A 41 -2.83 -11.75 1.23
C ALA A 41 -3.39 -10.34 1.44
N ILE A 42 -2.58 -9.43 2.01
CA ILE A 42 -3.00 -8.06 2.27
C ILE A 42 -1.96 -7.10 1.72
N ILE A 43 -2.41 -6.07 1.02
CA ILE A 43 -1.58 -5.00 0.49
C ILE A 43 -2.17 -3.64 0.85
N GLY A 44 -1.31 -2.70 1.21
CA GLY A 44 -1.65 -1.31 1.49
C GLY A 44 -1.21 -0.34 0.39
N CYS A 45 -1.24 0.94 0.71
CA CYS A 45 -0.78 2.03 -0.14
C CYS A 45 -0.25 3.17 0.73
N GLY A 46 0.92 3.68 0.38
CA GLY A 46 1.62 4.75 1.11
C GLY A 46 3.08 4.44 1.36
N ASN A 47 3.44 3.16 1.53
CA ASN A 47 4.78 2.68 1.88
C ASN A 47 5.34 3.42 3.10
N LEU A 48 4.64 3.31 4.22
CA LEU A 48 5.00 4.00 5.45
C LEU A 48 6.22 3.36 6.11
N HIS A 49 6.97 4.17 6.85
CA HIS A 49 8.26 3.79 7.45
C HIS A 49 8.17 2.61 8.43
N TYR A 50 7.00 2.28 8.96
CA TYR A 50 6.80 1.18 9.88
C TYR A 50 6.39 -0.15 9.22
N ASP A 51 6.10 -0.15 7.91
CA ASP A 51 5.57 -1.34 7.21
C ASP A 51 6.49 -2.56 7.29
N ASP A 52 7.81 -2.34 7.34
CA ASP A 52 8.80 -3.40 7.52
C ASP A 52 8.84 -3.96 8.94
N SER A 53 8.46 -3.16 9.93
CA SER A 53 8.56 -3.47 11.36
C SER A 53 7.31 -4.17 11.91
N LEU A 54 6.28 -4.33 11.08
CA LEU A 54 5.06 -5.04 11.46
C LEU A 54 5.34 -6.53 11.69
N ARG A 55 4.51 -7.19 12.50
CA ARG A 55 4.59 -8.63 12.77
C ARG A 55 4.66 -9.48 11.49
N VAL A 56 3.97 -9.04 10.45
CA VAL A 56 4.13 -9.49 9.07
C VAL A 56 4.40 -8.26 8.24
N GLY A 57 5.58 -8.14 7.61
CA GLY A 57 5.93 -6.97 6.82
C GLY A 57 4.89 -6.71 5.72
N LEU A 58 4.34 -5.49 5.69
CA LEU A 58 3.25 -5.11 4.79
C LEU A 58 3.77 -4.74 3.41
N SER A 59 3.31 -5.45 2.39
CA SER A 59 3.44 -5.02 0.99
C SER A 59 2.60 -3.77 0.75
N SER A 60 3.16 -2.79 0.06
CA SER A 60 2.49 -1.52 -0.15
C SER A 60 2.81 -0.92 -1.51
N ILE A 61 1.96 -0.04 -1.99
CA ILE A 61 2.22 0.80 -3.16
C ILE A 61 2.90 2.08 -2.69
N ASP A 62 4.13 2.30 -3.13
CA ASP A 62 4.85 3.56 -2.92
C ASP A 62 4.41 4.58 -3.96
N GLN A 63 3.73 5.62 -3.52
CA GLN A 63 3.29 6.75 -4.35
C GLN A 63 4.37 7.84 -4.49
N HIS A 64 5.53 7.66 -3.87
CA HIS A 64 6.60 8.67 -3.80
C HIS A 64 6.12 10.00 -3.18
N SER A 65 5.44 9.94 -2.04
CA SER A 65 4.80 11.08 -1.37
C SER A 65 5.76 12.26 -1.18
N ARG A 66 7.05 11.99 -0.88
CA ARG A 66 8.08 13.02 -0.78
C ARG A 66 8.29 13.75 -2.12
N ARG A 67 8.41 13.00 -3.23
CA ARG A 67 8.58 13.58 -4.57
C ARG A 67 7.36 14.37 -5.02
N ILE A 68 6.16 13.93 -4.63
CA ILE A 68 4.91 14.67 -4.86
C ILE A 68 5.00 16.02 -4.15
N GLY A 69 5.37 16.05 -2.86
CA GLY A 69 5.52 17.27 -2.08
C GLY A 69 6.58 18.21 -2.65
N GLU A 70 7.76 17.68 -3.00
CA GLU A 70 8.85 18.46 -3.61
C GLU A 70 8.41 19.07 -4.97
N GLY A 71 7.71 18.30 -5.79
CA GLY A 71 7.18 18.77 -7.08
C GLY A 71 6.12 19.86 -6.91
N ALA A 72 5.19 19.66 -5.99
CA ALA A 72 4.15 20.65 -5.69
C ALA A 72 4.74 21.96 -5.16
N ALA A 73 5.72 21.87 -4.25
CA ALA A 73 6.42 23.06 -3.73
C ALA A 73 7.17 23.82 -4.83
N ARG A 74 7.85 23.09 -5.72
CA ARG A 74 8.56 23.71 -6.87
C ARG A 74 7.60 24.46 -7.78
N ILE A 75 6.45 23.86 -8.09
CA ILE A 75 5.43 24.49 -8.93
C ILE A 75 4.88 25.74 -8.24
N ALA A 76 4.50 25.64 -6.96
CA ALA A 76 3.96 26.74 -6.18
C ALA A 76 4.93 27.92 -6.09
N LEU A 77 6.20 27.66 -5.75
CA LEU A 77 7.24 28.70 -5.71
C LEU A 77 7.47 29.34 -7.10
N GLY A 78 7.40 28.55 -8.17
CA GLY A 78 7.51 29.07 -9.52
C GLY A 78 6.35 30.00 -9.90
N ILE A 79 5.13 29.71 -9.44
CA ILE A 79 3.97 30.57 -9.65
C ILE A 79 4.12 31.88 -8.85
N LEU A 80 4.47 31.79 -7.58
CA LEU A 80 4.64 32.96 -6.70
C LEU A 80 5.76 33.88 -7.16
N GLY A 81 6.84 33.34 -7.73
CA GLY A 81 7.98 34.13 -8.25
C GLY A 81 7.77 34.71 -9.64
N SER A 82 6.66 34.39 -10.31
CA SER A 82 6.39 34.87 -11.68
C SER A 82 5.55 36.14 -11.66
N ARG A 83 5.95 37.11 -12.46
CA ARG A 83 5.16 38.34 -12.70
C ARG A 83 4.09 38.18 -13.79
N VAL A 84 4.10 37.05 -14.48
CA VAL A 84 3.14 36.72 -15.55
C VAL A 84 2.43 35.41 -15.22
N PRO A 85 1.14 35.26 -15.62
CA PRO A 85 0.44 33.99 -15.46
C PRO A 85 1.23 32.86 -16.13
N ARG A 86 1.38 31.71 -15.41
CA ARG A 86 1.97 30.50 -15.96
C ARG A 86 0.88 29.52 -16.38
N PRO A 87 1.06 28.77 -17.47
CA PRO A 87 0.14 27.72 -17.83
C PRO A 87 0.12 26.62 -16.74
N PRO A 88 -0.99 25.89 -16.59
CA PRO A 88 -1.03 24.72 -15.70
C PRO A 88 0.07 23.73 -16.05
N GLU A 89 0.77 23.21 -15.01
CA GLU A 89 1.78 22.16 -15.13
C GLU A 89 1.24 20.89 -14.49
N THR A 90 1.36 19.76 -15.19
CA THR A 90 1.00 18.44 -14.68
C THR A 90 2.25 17.57 -14.63
N VAL A 91 2.55 17.02 -13.45
CA VAL A 91 3.65 16.07 -13.26
C VAL A 91 3.07 14.75 -12.79
N ILE A 92 3.31 13.70 -13.58
CA ILE A 92 2.85 12.34 -13.24
C ILE A 92 4.05 11.55 -12.71
N LEU A 93 3.94 11.02 -11.48
CA LEU A 93 4.91 10.11 -10.90
C LEU A 93 4.37 8.68 -10.99
N GLN A 94 5.19 7.76 -11.49
CA GLN A 94 4.82 6.34 -11.52
C GLN A 94 4.97 5.75 -10.13
N PRO A 95 3.92 5.10 -9.58
CA PRO A 95 4.02 4.41 -8.31
C PRO A 95 4.85 3.13 -8.45
N GLU A 96 5.37 2.62 -7.33
CA GLU A 96 6.12 1.38 -7.25
C GLU A 96 5.44 0.39 -6.31
N LEU A 97 5.49 -0.90 -6.66
CA LEU A 97 5.04 -1.97 -5.78
C LEU A 97 6.19 -2.46 -4.90
N VAL A 98 6.07 -2.24 -3.61
CA VAL A 98 7.02 -2.73 -2.60
C VAL A 98 6.50 -4.04 -2.02
N ILE A 99 7.09 -5.17 -2.44
CA ILE A 99 6.66 -6.51 -2.03
C ILE A 99 7.34 -6.91 -0.73
N ARG A 100 6.52 -7.23 0.29
CA ARG A 100 6.95 -7.75 1.59
C ARG A 100 6.24 -9.07 1.92
N ALA A 101 6.29 -9.49 3.19
CA ALA A 101 5.79 -10.79 3.62
C ALA A 101 4.28 -10.95 3.42
N SER A 102 3.47 -9.89 3.56
CA SER A 102 2.00 -9.95 3.52
C SER A 102 1.39 -10.41 2.19
N THR A 103 2.20 -10.44 1.10
CA THR A 103 1.75 -10.93 -0.22
C THR A 103 2.66 -12.02 -0.79
N ARG A 104 3.79 -12.32 -0.13
CA ARG A 104 4.77 -13.29 -0.63
C ARG A 104 4.38 -14.71 -0.22
N ARG A 105 3.44 -15.33 -0.92
CA ARG A 105 3.13 -16.75 -0.73
C ARG A 105 4.33 -17.62 -1.14
N LYS A 106 4.68 -18.61 -0.31
CA LYS A 106 5.62 -19.65 -0.74
C LYS A 106 4.96 -20.44 -1.86
N ALA A 107 5.68 -20.63 -2.98
CA ALA A 107 5.19 -21.46 -4.06
C ALA A 107 4.81 -22.83 -3.49
N HIS A 108 3.55 -23.20 -3.61
CA HIS A 108 3.10 -24.55 -3.26
C HIS A 108 3.76 -25.47 -4.28
N ARG A 109 4.78 -26.24 -3.84
CA ARG A 109 5.28 -27.36 -4.66
C ARG A 109 4.07 -28.29 -4.86
N ARG A 110 3.39 -28.19 -5.99
CA ARG A 110 2.49 -29.24 -6.42
C ARG A 110 3.34 -30.50 -6.54
N GLY A 111 3.23 -31.38 -5.56
CA GLY A 111 3.80 -32.71 -5.65
C GLY A 111 3.26 -33.38 -6.92
N ARG A 112 4.19 -33.91 -7.72
CA ARG A 112 3.85 -34.83 -8.81
C ARG A 112 3.34 -36.14 -8.22
#